data_46144ea7e06ffc021be4d7f2b1f194bf
#
_entry.id   46144ea7e06ffc021be4d7f2b1f194bf
#
_cell.length_a   1.000
_cell.length_b   1.000
_cell.length_c   1.000
_cell.angle_alpha   90.00
_cell.angle_beta   90.00
_cell.angle_gamma   90.00
#
_symmetry.space_group_name_H-M   'P 1'
#
loop_
_entity.id
_entity.type
_entity.pdbx_description
1 polymer ?
#
loop_
_entity_poly.entity_id
_entity_poly.type
_entity_poly.pdbx_seq_one_letter_code
_entity_poly.pdbx_strand_id
1 'polypeptide(L)'
;MSRMGIIVNVDECIGCHACFIACKQENQVSPNIQWNRIRKVENREKNIINYFRASCQHCEDPACLKVCPMKAVYKGSHGEILIDQDKCIACKACLAACPYGMPMFNDQKLTSYFGEKQPLFSPSNPPTKNAQPGKAEHCTLCSHRLAKGKEPACVEICPAKALTLVDFDAPTEKQKALLAKAVSLKAGVNTKPKVRYICSNMDFREVALK
;
A
#
# COMPACT_ATOMS: atom_id res chain seq x y z
N MET A 1 13.75 9.18 -12.93
CA MET A 1 12.53 8.57 -12.35
C MET A 1 12.60 8.80 -10.85
N SER A 2 11.57 9.35 -10.23
CA SER A 2 11.53 9.53 -8.78
C SER A 2 11.28 8.19 -8.08
N ARG A 3 11.80 8.02 -6.85
CA ARG A 3 11.56 6.81 -6.04
C ARG A 3 10.62 7.14 -4.89
N MET A 4 9.33 7.22 -5.20
CA MET A 4 8.30 7.55 -4.22
C MET A 4 8.01 6.40 -3.25
N GLY A 5 7.77 6.74 -1.99
CA GLY A 5 7.34 5.83 -0.94
C GLY A 5 6.56 6.54 0.17
N ILE A 6 6.27 5.82 1.24
CA ILE A 6 5.50 6.35 2.37
C ILE A 6 6.24 6.09 3.68
N ILE A 7 6.35 7.11 4.51
CA ILE A 7 6.71 6.96 5.92
C ILE A 7 5.41 6.87 6.72
N VAL A 8 5.34 5.86 7.58
CA VAL A 8 4.25 5.62 8.53
C VAL A 8 4.78 5.89 9.93
N ASN A 9 4.34 6.99 10.53
CA ASN A 9 4.62 7.28 11.93
C ASN A 9 3.60 6.55 12.78
N VAL A 10 4.01 5.46 13.41
CA VAL A 10 3.16 4.58 14.22
C VAL A 10 2.77 5.27 15.52
N ASP A 11 3.65 6.10 16.07
CA ASP A 11 3.40 6.83 17.32
C ASP A 11 2.22 7.82 17.18
N GLU A 12 1.98 8.32 15.95
CA GLU A 12 0.89 9.24 15.63
C GLU A 12 -0.38 8.51 15.13
N CYS A 13 -0.28 7.22 14.81
CA CYS A 13 -1.40 6.50 14.22
C CYS A 13 -2.46 6.12 15.26
N ILE A 14 -3.64 6.70 15.17
CA ILE A 14 -4.77 6.46 16.08
C ILE A 14 -5.69 5.30 15.66
N GLY A 15 -5.37 4.57 14.59
CA GLY A 15 -6.17 3.43 14.13
C GLY A 15 -7.55 3.79 13.54
N CYS A 16 -7.80 5.03 13.14
CA CYS A 16 -9.14 5.54 12.76
C CYS A 16 -9.71 5.01 11.45
N HIS A 17 -8.97 4.24 10.66
CA HIS A 17 -9.36 3.68 9.36
C HIS A 17 -9.64 4.71 8.24
N ALA A 18 -9.48 6.01 8.43
CA ALA A 18 -9.72 7.02 7.38
C ALA A 18 -8.92 6.73 6.10
N CYS A 19 -7.64 6.34 6.22
CA CYS A 19 -6.79 5.97 5.10
C CYS A 19 -7.28 4.72 4.34
N PHE A 20 -7.93 3.79 5.03
CA PHE A 20 -8.54 2.61 4.43
C PHE A 20 -9.76 2.99 3.60
N ILE A 21 -10.68 3.77 4.15
CA ILE A 21 -11.89 4.23 3.46
C ILE A 21 -11.53 5.11 2.25
N ALA A 22 -10.62 6.07 2.42
CA ALA A 22 -10.16 6.90 1.31
C ALA A 22 -9.55 6.09 0.16
N CYS A 23 -8.77 5.03 0.47
CA CYS A 23 -8.22 4.14 -0.55
C CYS A 23 -9.32 3.38 -1.29
N LYS A 24 -10.32 2.86 -0.57
CA LYS A 24 -11.48 2.19 -1.14
C LYS A 24 -12.23 3.09 -2.12
N GLN A 25 -12.50 4.32 -1.71
CA GLN A 25 -13.26 5.30 -2.48
C GLN A 25 -12.47 5.81 -3.69
N GLU A 26 -11.22 6.22 -3.48
CA GLU A 26 -10.37 6.78 -4.54
C GLU A 26 -10.07 5.78 -5.65
N ASN A 27 -9.79 4.51 -5.28
CA ASN A 27 -9.36 3.48 -6.22
C ASN A 27 -10.47 2.48 -6.57
N GLN A 28 -11.69 2.68 -6.06
CA GLN A 28 -12.84 1.79 -6.26
C GLN A 28 -12.50 0.31 -5.99
N VAL A 29 -11.74 0.09 -4.92
CA VAL A 29 -11.28 -1.24 -4.55
C VAL A 29 -12.48 -2.12 -4.19
N SER A 30 -12.56 -3.29 -4.79
CA SER A 30 -13.66 -4.27 -4.58
C SER A 30 -13.94 -4.55 -3.10
N PRO A 31 -15.20 -4.89 -2.74
CA PRO A 31 -15.63 -5.01 -1.34
C PRO A 31 -14.72 -5.86 -0.45
N ASN A 32 -14.32 -7.04 -0.90
CA ASN A 32 -13.51 -7.99 -0.12
C ASN A 32 -12.00 -7.82 -0.29
N ILE A 33 -11.56 -6.84 -1.07
CA ILE A 33 -10.14 -6.56 -1.31
C ILE A 33 -9.68 -5.38 -0.47
N GLN A 34 -8.48 -5.45 0.07
CA GLN A 34 -7.89 -4.41 0.91
C GLN A 34 -6.49 -4.04 0.40
N TRP A 35 -6.37 -2.97 -0.36
CA TRP A 35 -5.07 -2.48 -0.82
C TRP A 35 -4.24 -1.86 0.31
N ASN A 36 -4.88 -1.34 1.33
CA ASN A 36 -4.29 -1.04 2.61
C ASN A 36 -5.23 -1.48 3.74
N ARG A 37 -4.69 -1.70 4.90
CA ARG A 37 -5.43 -2.10 6.10
C ARG A 37 -4.74 -1.53 7.33
N ILE A 38 -5.50 -1.27 8.37
CA ILE A 38 -4.94 -0.95 9.67
C ILE A 38 -4.66 -2.27 10.41
N ARG A 39 -3.43 -2.40 10.84
CA ARG A 39 -2.98 -3.52 11.69
C ARG A 39 -2.81 -3.01 13.10
N LYS A 40 -3.10 -3.88 14.05
CA LYS A 40 -2.81 -3.70 15.45
C LYS A 40 -1.63 -4.60 15.82
N VAL A 41 -0.71 -4.08 16.59
CA VAL A 41 0.37 -4.85 17.21
C VAL A 41 0.40 -4.54 18.71
N GLU A 42 0.50 -5.59 19.51
CA GLU A 42 0.46 -5.50 20.97
C GLU A 42 1.77 -6.03 21.57
N ASN A 43 2.24 -5.33 22.60
CA ASN A 43 3.21 -5.86 23.54
C ASN A 43 2.55 -5.87 24.92
N ARG A 44 2.06 -7.03 25.35
CA ARG A 44 1.30 -7.18 26.60
C ARG A 44 2.18 -6.96 27.84
N GLU A 45 3.45 -7.35 27.78
CA GLU A 45 4.39 -7.15 28.91
C GLU A 45 4.61 -5.67 29.22
N LYS A 46 4.62 -4.83 28.16
CA LYS A 46 4.80 -3.39 28.29
C LYS A 46 3.47 -2.61 28.28
N ASN A 47 2.34 -3.30 28.19
CA ASN A 47 1.00 -2.70 28.05
C ASN A 47 0.92 -1.69 26.89
N ILE A 48 1.49 -2.05 25.74
CA ILE A 48 1.56 -1.18 24.56
C ILE A 48 0.67 -1.75 23.47
N ILE A 49 -0.14 -0.89 22.87
CA ILE A 49 -0.93 -1.16 21.66
C ILE A 49 -0.58 -0.10 20.62
N ASN A 50 -0.16 -0.55 19.45
CA ASN A 50 0.10 0.32 18.32
C ASN A 50 -0.80 -0.03 17.13
N TYR A 51 -1.21 0.98 16.40
CA TYR A 51 -1.90 0.85 15.12
C TYR A 51 -1.01 1.36 14.00
N PHE A 52 -1.09 0.76 12.84
CA PHE A 52 -0.34 1.23 11.68
C PHE A 52 -0.99 0.80 10.37
N ARG A 53 -0.76 1.60 9.34
CA ARG A 53 -1.17 1.28 7.98
C ARG A 53 -0.22 0.24 7.38
N ALA A 54 -0.77 -0.89 6.94
CA ALA A 54 -0.07 -1.91 6.17
C ALA A 54 -0.58 -1.93 4.73
N SER A 55 0.33 -1.92 3.75
CA SER A 55 0.02 -1.98 2.32
C SER A 55 1.18 -2.56 1.54
N CYS A 56 1.07 -2.61 0.20
CA CYS A 56 2.21 -2.89 -0.65
C CYS A 56 3.41 -2.03 -0.24
N GLN A 57 4.58 -2.64 -0.13
CA GLN A 57 5.81 -1.98 0.30
C GLN A 57 6.53 -1.29 -0.86
N HIS A 58 6.03 -1.38 -2.09
CA HIS A 58 6.61 -0.81 -3.30
C HIS A 58 8.13 -0.99 -3.40
N CYS A 59 8.56 -2.23 -3.18
CA CYS A 59 9.96 -2.62 -3.06
C CYS A 59 10.82 -2.17 -4.24
N GLU A 60 12.08 -1.82 -4.00
CA GLU A 60 13.05 -1.56 -5.09
C GLU A 60 13.46 -2.86 -5.78
N ASP A 61 13.53 -3.96 -5.02
CA ASP A 61 13.80 -5.30 -5.53
C ASP A 61 12.59 -6.23 -5.27
N PRO A 62 11.47 -6.07 -6.04
CA PRO A 62 10.21 -6.73 -5.74
C PRO A 62 10.21 -8.21 -6.15
N ALA A 63 10.05 -9.11 -5.17
CA ALA A 63 9.93 -10.55 -5.43
C ALA A 63 8.74 -10.86 -6.35
N CYS A 64 7.62 -10.14 -6.19
CA CYS A 64 6.43 -10.32 -7.03
C CYS A 64 6.67 -10.04 -8.52
N LEU A 65 7.57 -9.12 -8.86
CA LEU A 65 7.94 -8.81 -10.23
C LEU A 65 8.80 -9.93 -10.83
N LYS A 66 9.74 -10.47 -10.04
CA LYS A 66 10.68 -11.51 -10.49
C LYS A 66 9.98 -12.82 -10.86
N VAL A 67 8.89 -13.15 -10.16
CA VAL A 67 8.16 -14.41 -10.36
C VAL A 67 7.02 -14.32 -11.35
N CYS A 68 6.73 -13.14 -11.92
CA CYS A 68 5.60 -12.99 -12.81
C CYS A 68 5.94 -13.50 -14.23
N PRO A 69 5.38 -14.63 -14.69
CA PRO A 69 5.74 -15.21 -15.98
C PRO A 69 5.32 -14.33 -17.16
N MET A 70 4.23 -13.59 -17.00
CA MET A 70 3.68 -12.70 -18.03
C MET A 70 4.24 -11.27 -17.95
N LYS A 71 5.18 -11.01 -17.03
CA LYS A 71 5.69 -9.65 -16.77
C LYS A 71 4.57 -8.63 -16.56
N ALA A 72 3.43 -9.09 -16.03
CA ALA A 72 2.30 -8.23 -15.68
C ALA A 72 2.62 -7.31 -14.49
N VAL A 73 3.51 -7.71 -13.59
CA VAL A 73 4.00 -6.86 -12.49
C VAL A 73 5.15 -6.02 -13.03
N TYR A 74 5.07 -4.69 -12.85
CA TYR A 74 6.06 -3.76 -13.38
C TYR A 74 6.26 -2.56 -12.44
N LYS A 75 7.31 -1.77 -12.69
CA LYS A 75 7.57 -0.50 -12.01
C LYS A 75 6.99 0.65 -12.83
N GLY A 76 6.22 1.51 -12.16
CA GLY A 76 5.70 2.74 -12.76
C GLY A 76 6.73 3.88 -12.75
N SER A 77 6.31 5.06 -13.21
CA SER A 77 7.16 6.25 -13.39
C SER A 77 7.71 6.82 -12.10
N HIS A 78 7.04 6.60 -10.98
CA HIS A 78 7.45 7.02 -9.64
C HIS A 78 8.09 5.87 -8.84
N GLY A 79 8.49 4.79 -9.52
CA GLY A 79 9.06 3.60 -8.92
C GLY A 79 8.06 2.75 -8.14
N GLU A 80 6.77 3.06 -8.19
CA GLU A 80 5.70 2.25 -7.61
C GLU A 80 5.59 0.90 -8.35
N ILE A 81 5.17 -0.13 -7.62
CA ILE A 81 4.90 -1.43 -8.22
C ILE A 81 3.44 -1.47 -8.64
N LEU A 82 3.19 -1.88 -9.86
CA LEU A 82 1.88 -1.95 -10.49
C LEU A 82 1.65 -3.33 -11.10
N ILE A 83 0.38 -3.67 -11.34
CA ILE A 83 -0.02 -4.90 -12.04
C ILE A 83 -0.84 -4.48 -13.27
N ASP A 84 -0.36 -4.85 -14.44
CA ASP A 84 -1.11 -4.78 -15.69
C ASP A 84 -2.18 -5.86 -15.68
N GLN A 85 -3.43 -5.46 -15.55
CA GLN A 85 -4.56 -6.38 -15.42
C GLN A 85 -4.82 -7.13 -16.73
N ASP A 86 -4.50 -6.54 -17.87
CA ASP A 86 -4.72 -7.18 -19.17
C ASP A 86 -3.71 -8.32 -19.42
N LYS A 87 -2.48 -8.19 -18.90
CA LYS A 87 -1.45 -9.23 -18.94
C LYS A 87 -1.56 -10.27 -17.84
N CYS A 88 -2.28 -9.98 -16.75
CA CYS A 88 -2.38 -10.88 -15.62
C CYS A 88 -3.18 -12.15 -15.97
N ILE A 89 -2.56 -13.32 -15.89
CA ILE A 89 -3.18 -14.64 -16.14
C ILE A 89 -3.70 -15.30 -14.85
N ALA A 90 -3.81 -14.58 -13.75
CA ALA A 90 -4.37 -15.10 -12.49
C ALA A 90 -3.58 -16.25 -11.82
N CYS A 91 -2.32 -16.45 -12.15
CA CYS A 91 -1.51 -17.59 -11.65
C CYS A 91 -1.15 -17.50 -10.16
N LYS A 92 -1.42 -16.38 -9.49
CA LYS A 92 -1.20 -16.11 -8.05
C LYS A 92 0.27 -16.20 -7.58
N ALA A 93 1.25 -16.37 -8.48
CA ALA A 93 2.66 -16.47 -8.11
C ALA A 93 3.15 -15.23 -7.31
N CYS A 94 2.67 -14.02 -7.66
CA CYS A 94 3.00 -12.79 -6.95
C CYS A 94 2.50 -12.77 -5.49
N LEU A 95 1.37 -13.46 -5.19
CA LEU A 95 0.85 -13.58 -3.83
C LEU A 95 1.76 -14.49 -2.99
N ALA A 96 2.17 -15.62 -3.55
CA ALA A 96 3.05 -16.58 -2.89
C ALA A 96 4.44 -15.97 -2.61
N ALA A 97 4.99 -15.25 -3.57
CA ALA A 97 6.33 -14.68 -3.49
C ALA A 97 6.43 -13.42 -2.59
N CYS A 98 5.33 -12.74 -2.30
CA CYS A 98 5.38 -11.52 -1.50
C CYS A 98 5.63 -11.83 -0.02
N PRO A 99 6.76 -11.38 0.58
CA PRO A 99 7.04 -11.66 1.99
C PRO A 99 6.12 -10.89 2.94
N TYR A 100 5.43 -9.87 2.43
CA TYR A 100 4.50 -9.04 3.20
C TYR A 100 3.02 -9.44 3.02
N GLY A 101 2.71 -10.41 2.14
CA GLY A 101 1.33 -10.85 1.88
C GLY A 101 0.42 -9.74 1.34
N MET A 102 0.98 -8.79 0.56
CA MET A 102 0.23 -7.59 0.14
C MET A 102 -0.57 -7.75 -1.14
N PRO A 103 -0.13 -8.44 -2.20
CA PRO A 103 -1.01 -8.76 -3.31
C PRO A 103 -2.18 -9.63 -2.84
N MET A 104 -3.38 -9.29 -3.28
CA MET A 104 -4.60 -10.04 -3.03
C MET A 104 -5.15 -10.54 -4.36
N PHE A 105 -5.89 -11.63 -4.32
CA PHE A 105 -6.58 -12.15 -5.48
C PHE A 105 -8.06 -11.77 -5.41
N ASN A 106 -8.55 -11.09 -6.43
CA ASN A 106 -9.95 -10.73 -6.53
C ASN A 106 -10.72 -11.87 -7.18
N ASP A 107 -11.26 -12.77 -6.38
CA ASP A 107 -12.08 -13.91 -6.83
C ASP A 107 -13.59 -13.60 -6.86
N GLN A 108 -13.96 -12.36 -6.50
CA GLN A 108 -15.33 -11.92 -6.43
C GLN A 108 -15.92 -11.65 -7.81
N LYS A 109 -17.12 -12.09 -8.03
CA LYS A 109 -17.91 -11.75 -9.23
C LYS A 109 -18.43 -10.31 -9.18
N LEU A 110 -18.57 -9.75 -7.97
CA LEU A 110 -19.03 -8.38 -7.75
C LEU A 110 -17.83 -7.47 -7.57
N THR A 111 -17.75 -6.44 -8.39
CA THR A 111 -16.70 -5.40 -8.33
C THR A 111 -17.17 -4.14 -7.62
N SER A 112 -18.45 -4.06 -7.27
CA SER A 112 -19.09 -2.90 -6.65
C SER A 112 -19.86 -3.28 -5.40
N TYR A 113 -19.91 -2.36 -4.42
CA TYR A 113 -20.77 -2.45 -3.23
C TYR A 113 -22.26 -2.38 -3.58
N PHE A 114 -22.60 -1.92 -4.77
CA PHE A 114 -23.98 -1.64 -5.20
C PHE A 114 -24.48 -2.68 -6.22
N GLY A 115 -23.72 -3.74 -6.49
CA GLY A 115 -24.04 -4.72 -7.53
C GLY A 115 -24.10 -4.04 -8.91
N GLU A 116 -25.20 -4.21 -9.62
CA GLU A 116 -25.45 -3.58 -10.92
C GLU A 116 -25.86 -2.10 -10.82
N LYS A 117 -26.27 -1.64 -9.62
CA LYS A 117 -26.68 -0.25 -9.40
C LYS A 117 -25.47 0.66 -9.31
N GLN A 118 -25.53 1.78 -9.99
CA GLN A 118 -24.54 2.84 -9.83
C GLN A 118 -24.74 3.52 -8.47
N PRO A 119 -23.65 3.94 -7.79
CA PRO A 119 -23.78 4.75 -6.58
C PRO A 119 -24.44 6.09 -6.91
N LEU A 120 -25.21 6.62 -5.95
CA LEU A 120 -25.84 7.94 -6.09
C LEU A 120 -24.83 9.07 -6.33
N PHE A 121 -23.60 8.89 -5.83
CA PHE A 121 -22.47 9.76 -6.10
C PHE A 121 -21.42 8.96 -6.85
N SER A 122 -21.28 9.23 -8.14
CA SER A 122 -20.17 8.69 -8.90
C SER A 122 -18.86 9.30 -8.36
N PRO A 123 -17.87 8.49 -7.96
CA PRO A 123 -16.56 9.04 -7.64
C PRO A 123 -16.06 9.82 -8.85
N SER A 124 -15.36 10.92 -8.61
CA SER A 124 -14.79 11.78 -9.65
C SER A 124 -13.78 11.08 -10.56
N ASN A 125 -13.35 9.85 -10.21
CA ASN A 125 -12.47 9.02 -11.01
C ASN A 125 -13.21 7.80 -11.56
N PRO A 126 -13.08 7.47 -12.85
CA PRO A 126 -13.57 6.22 -13.40
C PRO A 126 -12.90 5.04 -12.67
N PRO A 127 -13.55 3.85 -12.64
CA PRO A 127 -12.95 2.66 -12.07
C PRO A 127 -11.53 2.50 -12.59
N THR A 128 -10.58 2.44 -11.68
CA THR A 128 -9.21 2.18 -12.09
C THR A 128 -9.19 0.80 -12.72
N LYS A 129 -8.58 0.65 -13.90
CA LYS A 129 -8.40 -0.65 -14.57
C LYS A 129 -7.67 -1.70 -13.69
N ASN A 130 -7.35 -1.33 -12.45
CA ASN A 130 -6.52 -2.09 -11.52
C ASN A 130 -7.32 -2.98 -10.55
N ALA A 131 -8.64 -3.01 -10.65
CA ALA A 131 -9.52 -3.80 -9.78
C ALA A 131 -10.47 -4.65 -10.64
N GLN A 132 -9.95 -5.70 -11.27
CA GLN A 132 -10.75 -6.60 -12.10
C GLN A 132 -10.97 -7.95 -11.42
N PRO A 133 -12.19 -8.55 -11.53
CA PRO A 133 -12.44 -9.90 -11.06
C PRO A 133 -11.48 -10.91 -11.72
N GLY A 134 -11.07 -11.92 -10.96
CA GLY A 134 -10.17 -12.95 -11.42
C GLY A 134 -8.73 -12.52 -11.59
N LYS A 135 -8.31 -11.38 -11.05
CA LYS A 135 -6.95 -10.85 -11.18
C LYS A 135 -6.32 -10.59 -9.81
N ALA A 136 -4.98 -10.50 -9.80
CA ALA A 136 -4.23 -10.05 -8.64
C ALA A 136 -4.24 -8.52 -8.58
N GLU A 137 -4.35 -7.96 -7.39
CA GLU A 137 -4.34 -6.53 -7.17
C GLU A 137 -3.66 -6.14 -5.85
N HIS A 138 -3.18 -4.92 -5.75
CA HIS A 138 -2.61 -4.32 -4.54
C HIS A 138 -2.58 -2.80 -4.63
N CYS A 139 -2.12 -2.13 -3.57
CA CYS A 139 -1.91 -0.69 -3.55
C CYS A 139 -1.07 -0.23 -4.75
N THR A 140 -1.54 0.80 -5.46
CA THR A 140 -0.88 1.40 -6.63
C THR A 140 -0.08 2.66 -6.27
N LEU A 141 0.08 2.98 -4.99
CA LEU A 141 0.59 4.27 -4.49
C LEU A 141 -0.21 5.48 -5.04
N CYS A 142 -1.45 5.24 -5.47
CA CYS A 142 -2.26 6.23 -6.19
C CYS A 142 -1.50 6.87 -7.37
N SER A 143 -0.88 6.07 -8.24
CA SER A 143 -0.06 6.52 -9.38
C SER A 143 -0.76 7.58 -10.23
N HIS A 144 -2.08 7.47 -10.41
CA HIS A 144 -2.91 8.46 -11.13
C HIS A 144 -2.98 9.83 -10.44
N ARG A 145 -2.83 9.87 -9.10
CA ARG A 145 -2.74 11.13 -8.33
C ARG A 145 -1.32 11.69 -8.40
N LEU A 146 -0.32 10.84 -8.22
CA LEU A 146 1.10 11.24 -8.34
C LEU A 146 1.40 11.85 -9.71
N ALA A 147 0.85 11.28 -10.78
CA ALA A 147 0.98 11.85 -12.14
C ALA A 147 0.40 13.27 -12.28
N LYS A 148 -0.50 13.67 -11.36
CA LYS A 148 -1.08 15.02 -11.29
C LYS A 148 -0.43 15.90 -10.21
N GLY A 149 0.71 15.48 -9.66
CA GLY A 149 1.39 16.17 -8.56
C GLY A 149 0.64 16.16 -7.22
N LYS A 150 -0.33 15.24 -7.04
CA LYS A 150 -1.12 15.13 -5.81
C LYS A 150 -0.59 14.00 -4.92
N GLU A 151 -0.76 14.14 -3.62
CA GLU A 151 -0.47 13.07 -2.66
C GLU A 151 -1.44 11.89 -2.82
N PRO A 152 -1.02 10.65 -2.44
CA PRO A 152 -1.95 9.52 -2.32
C PRO A 152 -3.11 9.85 -1.39
N ALA A 153 -4.32 9.40 -1.72
CA ALA A 153 -5.54 9.70 -0.97
C ALA A 153 -5.43 9.33 0.53
N CYS A 154 -4.72 8.25 0.86
CA CYS A 154 -4.50 7.83 2.24
C CYS A 154 -3.58 8.79 3.02
N VAL A 155 -2.64 9.45 2.36
CA VAL A 155 -1.76 10.47 2.97
C VAL A 155 -2.54 11.74 3.22
N GLU A 156 -3.22 12.24 2.19
CA GLU A 156 -4.00 13.47 2.22
C GLU A 156 -5.07 13.46 3.33
N ILE A 157 -5.82 12.35 3.45
CA ILE A 157 -6.95 12.24 4.39
C ILE A 157 -6.51 12.02 5.84
N CYS A 158 -5.27 11.63 6.12
CA CYS A 158 -4.85 11.23 7.46
C CYS A 158 -5.02 12.36 8.49
N PRO A 159 -5.97 12.28 9.44
CA PRO A 159 -6.23 13.36 10.39
C PRO A 159 -5.08 13.55 11.38
N ALA A 160 -4.41 12.46 11.75
CA ALA A 160 -3.27 12.45 12.67
C ALA A 160 -1.93 12.77 11.98
N LYS A 161 -1.92 13.01 10.65
CA LYS A 161 -0.70 13.22 9.85
C LYS A 161 0.38 12.14 10.02
N ALA A 162 -0.06 10.94 10.39
CA ALA A 162 0.79 9.77 10.60
C ALA A 162 1.42 9.23 9.29
N LEU A 163 0.98 9.70 8.13
CA LEU A 163 1.46 9.27 6.82
C LEU A 163 2.14 10.43 6.10
N THR A 164 3.34 10.19 5.57
CA THR A 164 4.09 11.18 4.78
C THR A 164 4.53 10.55 3.47
N LEU A 165 4.18 11.16 2.34
CA LEU A 165 4.76 10.81 1.05
C LEU A 165 6.22 11.28 1.02
N VAL A 166 7.13 10.47 0.52
CA VAL A 166 8.55 10.81 0.42
C VAL A 166 9.09 10.45 -0.96
N ASP A 167 9.89 11.35 -1.52
CA ASP A 167 10.77 11.05 -2.65
C ASP A 167 12.16 10.70 -2.08
N PHE A 168 12.59 9.45 -2.26
CA PHE A 168 13.89 8.98 -1.79
C PHE A 168 15.07 9.57 -2.57
N ASP A 169 14.82 10.12 -3.76
CA ASP A 169 15.89 10.74 -4.59
C ASP A 169 16.08 12.21 -4.25
N ALA A 170 15.03 12.89 -3.79
CA ALA A 170 15.06 14.31 -3.44
C ALA A 170 14.27 14.61 -2.15
N PRO A 171 14.63 14.00 -1.01
CA PRO A 171 13.91 14.22 0.24
C PRO A 171 14.15 15.63 0.77
N THR A 172 13.10 16.30 1.25
CA THR A 172 13.19 17.56 1.99
C THR A 172 13.92 17.35 3.33
N GLU A 173 14.40 18.40 3.98
CA GLU A 173 15.08 18.30 5.29
C GLU A 173 14.17 17.63 6.34
N LYS A 174 12.87 17.97 6.35
CA LYS A 174 11.89 17.30 7.22
C LYS A 174 11.80 15.80 6.92
N GLN A 175 11.76 15.41 5.66
CA GLN A 175 11.71 14.00 5.26
C GLN A 175 13.01 13.26 5.59
N LYS A 176 14.18 13.88 5.45
CA LYS A 176 15.48 13.30 5.87
C LYS A 176 15.48 13.00 7.37
N ALA A 177 15.00 13.93 8.19
CA ALA A 177 14.88 13.74 9.65
C ALA A 177 13.95 12.57 10.02
N LEU A 178 12.84 12.38 9.27
CA LEU A 178 11.94 11.25 9.45
C LEU A 178 12.59 9.94 8.99
N LEU A 179 13.25 9.94 7.83
CA LEU A 179 13.92 8.76 7.28
C LEU A 179 15.03 8.24 8.17
N ALA A 180 15.75 9.13 8.86
CA ALA A 180 16.80 8.75 9.82
C ALA A 180 16.29 7.91 10.99
N LYS A 181 15.01 8.07 11.36
CA LYS A 181 14.35 7.31 12.45
C LYS A 181 13.56 6.11 11.94
N ALA A 182 13.32 6.03 10.63
CA ALA A 182 12.40 5.07 10.05
C ALA A 182 13.08 3.76 9.68
N VAL A 183 12.41 2.65 9.99
CA VAL A 183 12.88 1.28 9.72
C VAL A 183 11.96 0.55 8.76
N SER A 184 12.43 -0.54 8.17
CA SER A 184 11.63 -1.45 7.36
C SER A 184 11.00 -2.53 8.23
N LEU A 185 9.84 -3.03 7.82
CA LEU A 185 9.27 -4.24 8.41
C LEU A 185 10.15 -5.47 8.11
N LYS A 186 10.04 -6.46 8.98
CA LYS A 186 10.68 -7.76 8.81
C LYS A 186 10.21 -8.43 7.53
N ALA A 187 11.16 -8.95 6.78
CA ALA A 187 10.91 -9.79 5.61
C ALA A 187 11.94 -10.92 5.56
N GLY A 188 11.52 -12.09 5.13
CA GLY A 188 12.42 -13.24 4.97
C GLY A 188 13.45 -13.05 3.86
N VAL A 189 13.29 -12.05 3.00
CA VAL A 189 14.17 -11.71 1.89
C VAL A 189 14.40 -10.21 1.79
N ASN A 190 15.57 -9.83 1.27
CA ASN A 190 15.90 -8.42 1.09
C ASN A 190 15.22 -7.87 -0.17
N THR A 191 14.08 -7.22 -0.01
CA THR A 191 13.29 -6.63 -1.09
C THR A 191 13.46 -5.11 -1.19
N LYS A 192 14.22 -4.48 -0.29
CA LYS A 192 14.42 -3.02 -0.22
C LYS A 192 13.10 -2.26 -0.26
N PRO A 193 12.22 -2.40 0.75
CA PRO A 193 10.91 -1.76 0.77
C PRO A 193 11.03 -0.23 0.81
N LYS A 194 10.09 0.46 0.15
CA LYS A 194 9.98 1.94 0.18
C LYS A 194 8.89 2.45 1.12
N VAL A 195 8.23 1.57 1.86
CA VAL A 195 7.43 1.97 3.02
C VAL A 195 8.29 1.81 4.26
N ARG A 196 8.39 2.86 5.05
CA ARG A 196 9.20 2.94 6.25
C ARG A 196 8.32 3.23 7.46
N TYR A 197 8.71 2.77 8.63
CA TYR A 197 7.95 2.87 9.86
C TYR A 197 8.76 3.52 10.96
N ILE A 198 8.15 4.47 11.67
CA ILE A 198 8.70 5.10 12.87
C ILE A 198 7.86 4.62 14.04
N CYS A 199 8.50 4.09 15.07
CA CYS A 199 7.85 3.68 16.32
C CYS A 199 8.88 3.82 17.45
N SER A 200 8.54 4.59 18.48
CA SER A 200 9.44 4.86 19.61
C SER A 200 9.42 3.77 20.67
N ASN A 201 8.32 3.03 20.79
CA ASN A 201 8.06 2.10 21.89
C ASN A 201 8.15 0.62 21.49
N MET A 202 8.42 0.30 20.22
CA MET A 202 8.53 -1.06 19.70
C MET A 202 9.47 -1.11 18.51
N ASP A 203 10.26 -2.18 18.39
CA ASP A 203 11.11 -2.40 17.22
C ASP A 203 10.29 -2.93 16.03
N PHE A 204 9.98 -2.07 15.11
CA PHE A 204 9.22 -2.41 13.91
C PHE A 204 9.97 -3.30 12.92
N ARG A 205 11.30 -3.45 13.07
CA ARG A 205 12.09 -4.44 12.30
C ARG A 205 11.69 -5.87 12.63
N GLU A 206 11.12 -6.10 13.84
CA GLU A 206 10.65 -7.42 14.27
C GLU A 206 9.19 -7.70 13.85
N VAL A 207 8.45 -6.70 13.36
CA VAL A 207 7.05 -6.85 12.96
C VAL A 207 6.96 -7.49 11.57
N ALA A 208 6.27 -8.63 11.49
CA ALA A 208 5.94 -9.32 10.26
C ALA A 208 4.47 -9.08 9.88
N LEU A 209 4.18 -9.00 8.57
CA LEU A 209 2.81 -8.84 8.07
C LEU A 209 2.18 -10.17 7.61
N LYS A 210 2.99 -11.20 7.40
CA LYS A 210 2.59 -12.52 6.91
C LYS A 210 2.78 -13.56 7.99
#